data_875804c2996fac8830ce26c066ef252c
#
_entry.id   875804c2996fac8830ce26c066ef252c
#
_cell.length_a   1.000
_cell.length_b   1.000
_cell.length_c   1.000
_cell.angle_alpha   90.00
_cell.angle_beta   90.00
_cell.angle_gamma   90.00
#
_symmetry.space_group_name_H-M   'P 1'
#
loop_
_entity.id
_entity.type
_entity.pdbx_description
1 polymer ?
#
loop_
_entity_poly.entity_id
_entity_poly.type
_entity_poly.pdbx_seq_one_letter_code
_entity_poly.pdbx_strand_id
1 'polypeptide(L)'
;MVKKISHIGIAVKNLEEAIKFYEKLGLQLEAIEEVPSQKVRVAFLPVGDVRIELLEATAEDSPIAKYIEKKGEGVQHIAFQVDDLPEKLQQAEEKDIMLIDKAPRLGAHGADIAFLHPKSTNGVLVEFCQEKH
;
A
#
# COMPACT_ATOMS: atom_id res chain seq x y z
N MET A 1 -9.87 3.02 15.72
CA MET A 1 -10.22 4.23 14.97
C MET A 1 -9.23 4.44 13.82
N VAL A 2 -9.74 4.87 12.68
CA VAL A 2 -8.87 5.29 11.59
C VAL A 2 -8.34 6.69 11.91
N LYS A 3 -7.01 6.84 11.89
CA LYS A 3 -6.36 8.11 12.28
C LYS A 3 -6.13 9.05 11.11
N LYS A 4 -5.66 8.49 9.99
CA LYS A 4 -5.28 9.30 8.83
C LYS A 4 -5.02 8.38 7.65
N ILE A 5 -4.85 8.96 6.47
CA ILE A 5 -4.29 8.23 5.34
C ILE A 5 -2.79 8.05 5.63
N SER A 6 -2.34 6.80 5.63
CA SER A 6 -0.91 6.50 5.80
C SER A 6 -0.17 6.75 4.50
N HIS A 7 -0.65 6.14 3.43
CA HIS A 7 -0.02 6.29 2.11
C HIS A 7 -0.98 5.95 0.98
N ILE A 8 -0.57 6.35 -0.23
CA ILE A 8 -1.24 6.02 -1.47
C ILE A 8 -0.24 5.22 -2.28
N GLY A 9 -0.61 3.99 -2.63
CA GLY A 9 0.25 3.08 -3.40
C GLY A 9 -0.03 3.19 -4.88
N ILE A 10 1.00 3.47 -5.66
CA ILE A 10 0.92 3.66 -7.11
C ILE A 10 1.76 2.61 -7.80
N ALA A 11 1.14 1.79 -8.64
CA ALA A 11 1.82 0.76 -9.41
C ALA A 11 2.50 1.38 -10.63
N VAL A 12 3.79 1.14 -10.79
CA VAL A 12 4.58 1.69 -11.89
C VAL A 12 5.40 0.60 -12.56
N LYS A 13 5.67 0.74 -13.85
CA LYS A 13 6.46 -0.23 -14.60
C LYS A 13 7.95 -0.04 -14.36
N ASN A 14 8.40 1.19 -14.16
CA ASN A 14 9.80 1.53 -13.97
C ASN A 14 9.93 2.49 -12.80
N LEU A 15 10.51 2.00 -11.71
CA LEU A 15 10.59 2.76 -10.46
C LEU A 15 11.43 4.02 -10.62
N GLU A 16 12.60 3.90 -11.23
CA GLU A 16 13.50 5.03 -11.41
C GLU A 16 12.89 6.16 -12.24
N GLU A 17 12.20 5.81 -13.31
CA GLU A 17 11.50 6.80 -14.13
C GLU A 17 10.38 7.49 -13.38
N ALA A 18 9.61 6.73 -12.60
CA ALA A 18 8.53 7.28 -11.80
C ALA A 18 9.06 8.22 -10.71
N ILE A 19 10.15 7.84 -10.04
CA ILE A 19 10.78 8.70 -9.04
C ILE A 19 11.17 10.04 -9.67
N LYS A 20 11.79 10.01 -10.85
CA LYS A 20 12.19 11.26 -11.54
C LYS A 20 11.01 12.18 -11.78
N PHE A 21 9.87 11.63 -12.17
CA PHE A 21 8.67 12.43 -12.40
C PHE A 21 8.23 13.14 -11.12
N TYR A 22 8.13 12.39 -10.02
CA TYR A 22 7.65 12.96 -8.74
C TYR A 22 8.66 13.96 -8.17
N GLU A 23 9.96 13.73 -8.39
CA GLU A 23 10.98 14.70 -7.99
C GLU A 23 10.82 16.02 -8.76
N LYS A 24 10.43 15.96 -10.02
CA LYS A 24 10.13 17.16 -10.80
C LYS A 24 8.97 17.96 -10.24
N LEU A 25 8.03 17.29 -9.55
CA LEU A 25 6.92 17.96 -8.89
C LEU A 25 7.34 18.58 -7.55
N GLY A 26 8.54 18.31 -7.08
CA GLY A 26 9.03 18.84 -5.81
C GLY A 26 8.99 17.86 -4.65
N LEU A 27 8.57 16.60 -4.89
CA LEU A 27 8.63 15.59 -3.85
C LEU A 27 10.08 15.11 -3.69
N GLN A 28 10.41 14.65 -2.48
CA GLN A 28 11.75 14.16 -2.18
C GLN A 28 11.69 12.67 -1.88
N LEU A 29 12.58 11.90 -2.51
CA LEU A 29 12.71 10.49 -2.22
C LEU A 29 13.33 10.29 -0.84
N GLU A 30 12.64 9.55 0.04
CA GLU A 30 13.15 9.23 1.36
C GLU A 30 14.00 7.96 1.35
N ALA A 31 13.50 6.91 0.70
CA ALA A 31 14.17 5.62 0.67
C ALA A 31 13.54 4.71 -0.38
N ILE A 32 14.27 3.66 -0.72
CA ILE A 32 13.75 2.55 -1.54
C ILE A 32 13.93 1.29 -0.72
N GLU A 33 12.89 0.47 -0.65
CA GLU A 33 12.91 -0.78 0.09
C GLU A 33 12.42 -1.91 -0.80
N GLU A 34 13.05 -3.08 -0.69
CA GLU A 34 12.52 -4.28 -1.32
C GLU A 34 11.73 -5.06 -0.28
N VAL A 35 10.53 -5.51 -0.65
CA VAL A 35 9.67 -6.33 0.21
C VAL A 35 9.51 -7.69 -0.47
N PRO A 36 10.43 -8.65 -0.18
CA PRO A 36 10.46 -9.92 -0.90
C PRO A 36 9.17 -10.73 -0.77
N SER A 37 8.51 -10.67 0.38
CA SER A 37 7.26 -11.40 0.61
C SER A 37 6.13 -10.95 -0.31
N GLN A 38 6.19 -9.71 -0.81
CA GLN A 38 5.21 -9.16 -1.74
C GLN A 38 5.77 -9.02 -3.16
N LYS A 39 7.02 -9.38 -3.35
CA LYS A 39 7.72 -9.32 -4.65
C LYS A 39 7.62 -7.93 -5.28
N VAL A 40 8.00 -6.92 -4.48
CA VAL A 40 7.88 -5.52 -4.88
C VAL A 40 9.06 -4.71 -4.35
N ARG A 41 9.48 -3.69 -5.13
CA ARG A 41 10.34 -2.62 -4.66
C ARG A 41 9.47 -1.39 -4.45
N VAL A 42 9.67 -0.69 -3.36
CA VAL A 42 8.85 0.46 -2.96
C VAL A 42 9.73 1.68 -2.81
N ALA A 43 9.34 2.79 -3.44
CA ALA A 43 9.97 4.08 -3.22
C ALA A 43 9.04 4.92 -2.34
N PHE A 44 9.58 5.52 -1.29
CA PHE A 44 8.83 6.34 -0.35
C PHE A 44 9.10 7.82 -0.62
N LEU A 45 8.02 8.57 -0.91
CA LEU A 45 8.10 10.02 -1.14
C LEU A 45 7.09 10.70 -0.21
N PRO A 46 7.55 11.20 0.95
CA PRO A 46 6.64 11.86 1.91
C PRO A 46 6.05 13.15 1.35
N VAL A 47 4.78 13.37 1.67
CA VAL A 47 4.05 14.61 1.38
C VAL A 47 3.29 14.99 2.65
N GLY A 48 3.90 15.84 3.49
CA GLY A 48 3.34 16.11 4.80
C GLY A 48 3.27 14.83 5.61
N ASP A 49 2.10 14.52 6.16
CA ASP A 49 1.87 13.32 6.97
C ASP A 49 1.51 12.08 6.14
N VAL A 50 1.44 12.21 4.83
CA VAL A 50 1.05 11.12 3.93
C VAL A 50 2.26 10.78 3.05
N ARG A 51 2.43 9.50 2.70
CA ARG A 51 3.48 9.11 1.75
C ARG A 51 2.86 8.72 0.42
N ILE A 52 3.51 9.08 -0.65
CA ILE A 52 3.33 8.42 -1.94
C ILE A 52 4.29 7.22 -1.94
N GLU A 53 3.77 6.04 -2.24
CA GLU A 53 4.59 4.84 -2.37
C GLU A 53 4.49 4.34 -3.80
N LEU A 54 5.62 4.39 -4.51
CA LEU A 54 5.69 3.88 -5.87
C LEU A 54 6.11 2.41 -5.80
N LEU A 55 5.36 1.56 -6.49
CA LEU A 55 5.47 0.11 -6.36
C LEU A 55 5.84 -0.50 -7.71
N GLU A 56 7.00 -1.17 -7.76
CA GLU A 56 7.46 -1.88 -8.96
C GLU A 56 7.59 -3.37 -8.65
N ALA A 57 7.00 -4.21 -9.50
CA ALA A 57 7.07 -5.66 -9.32
C ALA A 57 8.50 -6.16 -9.52
N THR A 58 8.93 -7.11 -8.66
CA THR A 58 10.23 -7.78 -8.82
C THR A 58 10.10 -9.16 -9.45
N ALA A 59 8.87 -9.61 -9.71
CA ALA A 59 8.59 -10.90 -10.35
C ALA A 59 7.26 -10.86 -11.08
N GLU A 60 7.08 -11.74 -12.05
CA GLU A 60 5.86 -11.78 -12.86
C GLU A 60 4.61 -12.15 -12.05
N ASP A 61 4.78 -12.90 -10.97
CA ASP A 61 3.66 -13.32 -10.12
C ASP A 61 3.40 -12.34 -8.96
N SER A 62 4.05 -11.18 -8.97
CA SER A 62 3.77 -10.12 -7.99
C SER A 62 2.35 -9.59 -8.17
N PRO A 63 1.65 -9.24 -7.07
CA PRO A 63 0.34 -8.57 -7.17
C PRO A 63 0.41 -7.28 -7.99
N ILE A 64 1.54 -6.56 -7.95
CA ILE A 64 1.73 -5.34 -8.74
C ILE A 64 1.84 -5.66 -10.23
N ALA A 65 2.56 -6.71 -10.59
CA ALA A 65 2.65 -7.13 -11.99
C ALA A 65 1.28 -7.50 -12.54
N LYS A 66 0.48 -8.23 -11.75
CA LYS A 66 -0.87 -8.61 -12.13
C LYS A 66 -1.80 -7.39 -12.26
N TYR A 67 -1.65 -6.43 -11.35
CA TYR A 67 -2.43 -5.20 -11.42
C TYR A 67 -2.15 -4.44 -12.70
N ILE A 68 -0.88 -4.24 -13.03
CA ILE A 68 -0.48 -3.50 -14.24
C ILE A 68 -0.95 -4.22 -15.50
N GLU A 69 -0.87 -5.55 -15.52
CA GLU A 69 -1.35 -6.34 -16.68
C GLU A 69 -2.84 -6.11 -16.93
N LYS A 70 -3.64 -6.00 -15.88
CA LYS A 70 -5.09 -5.83 -16.00
C LYS A 70 -5.52 -4.38 -16.18
N LYS A 71 -4.87 -3.45 -15.49
CA LYS A 71 -5.34 -2.07 -15.40
C LYS A 71 -4.33 -1.03 -15.85
N GLY A 72 -3.08 -1.43 -16.12
CA GLY A 72 -2.01 -0.48 -16.42
C GLY A 72 -1.46 0.17 -15.16
N GLU A 73 -0.62 1.17 -15.35
CA GLU A 73 -0.08 1.94 -14.22
C GLU A 73 -1.15 2.80 -13.57
N GLY A 74 -1.06 3.02 -12.27
CA GLY A 74 -2.01 3.89 -11.58
C GLY A 74 -2.07 3.61 -10.09
N VAL A 75 -3.00 4.28 -9.41
CA VAL A 75 -3.23 4.08 -7.98
C VAL A 75 -3.74 2.67 -7.74
N GLN A 76 -2.96 1.89 -7.00
CA GLN A 76 -3.29 0.50 -6.72
C GLN A 76 -4.04 0.34 -5.40
N HIS A 77 -3.62 1.10 -4.36
CA HIS A 77 -4.32 1.01 -3.08
C HIS A 77 -4.19 2.31 -2.28
N ILE A 78 -5.07 2.44 -1.29
CA ILE A 78 -5.04 3.51 -0.30
C ILE A 78 -4.94 2.85 1.06
N ALA A 79 -3.99 3.29 1.88
CA ALA A 79 -3.78 2.75 3.21
C ALA A 79 -4.20 3.73 4.29
N PHE A 80 -4.98 3.23 5.25
CA PHE A 80 -5.40 4.01 6.41
C PHE A 80 -4.65 3.54 7.64
N GLN A 81 -4.12 4.48 8.40
CA GLN A 81 -3.43 4.17 9.64
C GLN A 81 -4.43 3.91 10.76
N VAL A 82 -4.21 2.83 11.50
CA VAL A 82 -5.04 2.43 12.63
C VAL A 82 -4.15 2.21 13.85
N ASP A 83 -4.75 2.27 15.06
CA ASP A 83 -4.01 2.09 16.32
C ASP A 83 -3.75 0.63 16.66
N ASP A 84 -4.75 -0.20 16.46
CA ASP A 84 -4.73 -1.61 16.85
C ASP A 84 -5.27 -2.43 15.70
N LEU A 85 -4.37 -2.97 14.90
CA LEU A 85 -4.75 -3.67 13.67
C LEU A 85 -5.57 -4.93 13.95
N PRO A 86 -5.20 -5.82 14.92
CA PRO A 86 -6.02 -6.98 15.20
C PRO A 86 -7.45 -6.63 15.61
N GLU A 87 -7.61 -5.62 16.45
CA GLU A 87 -8.93 -5.15 16.87
C GLU A 87 -9.71 -4.59 15.70
N LYS A 88 -9.04 -3.81 14.83
CA LYS A 88 -9.69 -3.21 13.67
C LYS A 88 -10.18 -4.26 12.69
N LEU A 89 -9.42 -5.34 12.51
CA LEU A 89 -9.84 -6.45 11.65
C LEU A 89 -11.05 -7.16 12.25
N GLN A 90 -11.08 -7.37 13.57
CA GLN A 90 -12.24 -7.97 14.23
C GLN A 90 -13.47 -7.09 14.06
N GLN A 91 -13.35 -5.79 14.24
CA GLN A 91 -14.46 -4.85 14.04
C GLN A 91 -14.98 -4.88 12.60
N ALA A 92 -14.06 -5.00 11.63
CA ALA A 92 -14.44 -5.09 10.22
C ALA A 92 -15.27 -6.34 9.96
N GLU A 93 -14.84 -7.50 10.49
CA GLU A 93 -15.60 -8.74 10.35
C GLU A 93 -16.98 -8.64 10.98
N GLU A 94 -17.09 -8.00 12.13
CA GLU A 94 -18.37 -7.81 12.83
C GLU A 94 -19.33 -6.94 11.99
N LYS A 95 -18.82 -6.12 11.11
CA LYS A 95 -19.61 -5.25 10.23
C LYS A 95 -19.77 -5.84 8.83
N ASP A 96 -19.47 -7.13 8.68
CA ASP A 96 -19.61 -7.84 7.41
C ASP A 96 -18.70 -7.32 6.30
N ILE A 97 -17.58 -6.72 6.65
CA ILE A 97 -16.56 -6.30 5.68
C ILE A 97 -15.69 -7.50 5.34
N MET A 98 -15.58 -7.82 4.05
CA MET A 98 -14.75 -8.93 3.60
C MET A 98 -13.27 -8.57 3.70
N LEU A 99 -12.49 -9.48 4.29
CA LEU A 99 -11.06 -9.30 4.45
C LEU A 99 -10.30 -10.18 3.47
N ILE A 100 -9.25 -9.64 2.85
CA ILE A 100 -8.26 -10.45 2.15
C ILE A 100 -7.35 -11.08 3.21
N ASP A 101 -6.86 -10.27 4.16
CA ASP A 101 -6.02 -10.74 5.25
C ASP A 101 -6.84 -10.72 6.55
N LYS A 102 -6.99 -11.89 7.17
CA LYS A 102 -7.70 -12.00 8.45
C LYS A 102 -6.80 -11.75 9.65
N ALA A 103 -5.49 -11.71 9.43
CA ALA A 103 -4.49 -11.43 10.45
C ALA A 103 -3.43 -10.50 9.89
N PRO A 104 -2.78 -9.71 10.74
CA PRO A 104 -1.71 -8.81 10.29
C PRO A 104 -0.55 -9.57 9.64
N ARG A 105 0.07 -8.93 8.66
CA ARG A 105 1.32 -9.40 8.08
C ARG A 105 2.28 -8.22 7.92
N LEU A 106 3.56 -8.51 7.76
CA LEU A 106 4.56 -7.46 7.61
C LEU A 106 4.48 -6.84 6.21
N GLY A 107 4.41 -5.51 6.17
CA GLY A 107 4.46 -4.75 4.92
C GLY A 107 5.68 -3.88 4.83
N ALA A 108 5.66 -2.92 3.91
CA ALA A 108 6.74 -1.95 3.76
C ALA A 108 6.84 -1.02 4.96
N HIS A 109 7.97 -0.38 5.12
CA HIS A 109 8.22 0.64 6.15
C HIS A 109 8.10 0.08 7.58
N GLY A 110 8.29 -1.24 7.74
CA GLY A 110 8.22 -1.89 9.06
C GLY A 110 6.83 -1.95 9.66
N ALA A 111 5.79 -1.67 8.90
CA ALA A 111 4.42 -1.64 9.41
C ALA A 111 3.78 -3.03 9.37
N ASP A 112 2.82 -3.26 10.26
CA ASP A 112 1.90 -4.39 10.13
C ASP A 112 0.73 -3.95 9.26
N ILE A 113 0.34 -4.78 8.32
CA ILE A 113 -0.71 -4.44 7.35
C ILE A 113 -1.72 -5.55 7.19
N ALA A 114 -2.89 -5.19 6.65
CA ALA A 114 -3.91 -6.13 6.20
C ALA A 114 -4.79 -5.45 5.15
N PHE A 115 -5.16 -6.21 4.13
CA PHE A 115 -5.99 -5.70 3.04
C PHE A 115 -7.45 -6.11 3.21
N LEU A 116 -8.35 -5.18 2.85
CA LEU A 116 -9.78 -5.45 2.73
C LEU A 116 -10.10 -5.87 1.30
N HIS A 117 -11.13 -6.73 1.15
CA HIS A 117 -11.50 -7.17 -0.19
C HIS A 117 -12.25 -6.06 -0.95
N PRO A 118 -11.91 -5.80 -2.22
CA PRO A 118 -12.55 -4.74 -3.00
C PRO A 118 -14.07 -4.84 -3.14
N LYS A 119 -14.65 -6.04 -2.98
CA LYS A 119 -16.10 -6.19 -2.98
C LYS A 119 -16.78 -5.39 -1.87
N SER A 120 -16.10 -5.20 -0.74
CA SER A 120 -16.65 -4.45 0.39
C SER A 120 -16.32 -2.96 0.34
N THR A 121 -15.46 -2.53 -0.59
CA THR A 121 -14.90 -1.19 -0.62
C THR A 121 -15.18 -0.47 -1.96
N ASN A 122 -16.21 -0.89 -2.65
CA ASN A 122 -16.62 -0.28 -3.93
C ASN A 122 -15.53 -0.33 -5.00
N GLY A 123 -14.75 -1.42 -5.00
CA GLY A 123 -13.72 -1.64 -6.02
C GLY A 123 -12.35 -1.03 -5.71
N VAL A 124 -12.22 -0.30 -4.61
CA VAL A 124 -10.93 0.28 -4.19
C VAL A 124 -10.22 -0.72 -3.29
N LEU A 125 -8.96 -1.01 -3.57
CA LEU A 125 -8.17 -1.83 -2.65
C LEU A 125 -7.76 -0.98 -1.45
N VAL A 126 -8.29 -1.34 -0.29
CA VAL A 126 -8.04 -0.62 0.97
C VAL A 126 -7.13 -1.45 1.86
N GLU A 127 -6.13 -0.79 2.42
CA GLU A 127 -5.21 -1.39 3.38
C GLU A 127 -5.40 -0.74 4.75
N PHE A 128 -5.38 -1.56 5.81
CA PHE A 128 -5.16 -1.03 7.16
C PHE A 128 -3.69 -1.18 7.48
N CYS A 129 -3.11 -0.16 8.07
CA CYS A 129 -1.68 -0.08 8.35
C CYS A 129 -1.47 0.38 9.78
N GLN A 130 -0.72 -0.42 10.55
CA GLN A 130 -0.31 -0.01 11.89
C GLN A 130 1.18 0.22 11.86
N GLU A 131 1.58 1.47 11.80
CA GLU A 131 2.99 1.84 11.74
C GLU A 131 3.61 1.69 13.13
N LYS A 132 4.85 1.20 13.14
CA LYS A 132 5.64 1.04 14.37
C LYS A 132 6.56 2.23 14.51
N HIS A 133 6.74 2.68 15.74
CA HIS A 133 7.62 3.81 16.05
C HIS A 133 8.96 3.34 16.57
#